data_5b7e417c3ea7edc02415d785e080b93f
#
_entry.id   5b7e417c3ea7edc02415d785e080b93f
#
_cell.length_a   1.000
_cell.length_b   1.000
_cell.length_c   1.000
_cell.angle_alpha   90.00
_cell.angle_beta   90.00
_cell.angle_gamma   90.00
#
_symmetry.space_group_name_H-M   'P 1'
#
loop_
_entity.id
_entity.type
_entity.pdbx_description
1 polymer ?
#
loop_
_entity_poly.entity_id
_entity_poly.type
_entity_poly.pdbx_seq_one_letter_code
_entity_poly.pdbx_strand_id
1 'polypeptide(L)'
;MKLLDLNNIKDWLRNKDVLDLNGKLVLGSLKEVAHYAVPPDSGNKTVLAKVLASFFENDNEALLWIDEFGIWPSSENWTLFLGFRKSIGETRPLHEIPGHLFAKEDIETVAALLSLILYFSWGAVLIPKSTDYLIRISHDEIFSFFTKQNRELKLDLSALEEIIKATQRRKKGDS
;
A
#
# COMPACT_ATOMS: atom_id res chain seq x y z
N MET A 1 -10.35 6.49 -10.54
CA MET A 1 -8.98 5.92 -10.45
C MET A 1 -8.34 5.86 -11.83
N LYS A 2 -7.07 6.26 -11.97
CA LYS A 2 -6.28 6.21 -13.21
C LYS A 2 -5.15 5.20 -13.05
N LEU A 3 -4.94 4.35 -14.07
CA LEU A 3 -3.92 3.31 -14.04
C LEU A 3 -2.65 3.81 -14.76
N LEU A 4 -1.48 3.58 -14.16
CA LEU A 4 -0.21 4.14 -14.60
C LEU A 4 0.80 3.03 -14.91
N ASP A 5 1.48 3.16 -16.04
CA ASP A 5 2.71 2.41 -16.31
C ASP A 5 3.90 2.99 -15.53
N LEU A 6 5.03 2.32 -15.59
CA LEU A 6 6.25 2.73 -14.87
C LEU A 6 6.76 4.12 -15.27
N ASN A 7 6.61 4.53 -16.54
CA ASN A 7 7.06 5.85 -16.98
C ASN A 7 6.17 6.95 -16.38
N ASN A 8 4.86 6.75 -16.43
CA ASN A 8 3.90 7.67 -15.83
C ASN A 8 4.04 7.74 -14.30
N ILE A 9 4.36 6.62 -13.61
CA ILE A 9 4.69 6.62 -12.18
C ILE A 9 5.91 7.48 -11.92
N LYS A 10 7.01 7.27 -12.66
CA LYS A 10 8.25 8.05 -12.53
C LYS A 10 8.01 9.54 -12.78
N ASP A 11 7.21 9.87 -13.79
CA ASP A 11 6.86 11.27 -14.09
C ASP A 11 6.05 11.90 -12.95
N TRP A 12 5.10 11.17 -12.38
CA TRP A 12 4.32 11.64 -11.23
C TRP A 12 5.18 11.83 -9.97
N LEU A 13 6.23 11.01 -9.80
CA LEU A 13 7.17 11.07 -8.67
C LEU A 13 8.38 12.01 -8.91
N ARG A 14 8.58 12.53 -10.12
CA ARG A 14 9.81 13.22 -10.57
C ARG A 14 10.32 14.32 -9.61
N ASN A 15 9.45 15.03 -8.93
CA ASN A 15 9.81 16.15 -8.05
C ASN A 15 9.54 15.86 -6.57
N LYS A 16 9.49 14.58 -6.20
CA LYS A 16 9.03 14.18 -4.86
C LYS A 16 10.14 13.66 -3.93
N ASP A 17 11.38 13.58 -4.43
CA ASP A 17 12.57 13.10 -3.70
C ASP A 17 12.43 11.68 -3.14
N VAL A 18 11.64 10.84 -3.81
CA VAL A 18 11.40 9.45 -3.43
C VAL A 18 11.95 8.43 -4.43
N LEU A 19 12.60 8.91 -5.52
CA LEU A 19 13.25 8.09 -6.53
C LEU A 19 14.73 8.41 -6.63
N ASP A 20 15.56 7.38 -6.90
CA ASP A 20 16.95 7.56 -7.29
C ASP A 20 17.09 7.97 -8.78
N LEU A 21 18.34 8.18 -9.21
CA LEU A 21 18.67 8.53 -10.59
C LEU A 21 18.24 7.46 -11.62
N ASN A 22 18.04 6.22 -11.17
CA ASN A 22 17.58 5.11 -12.00
C ASN A 22 16.04 4.94 -11.96
N GLY A 23 15.34 5.79 -11.19
CA GLY A 23 13.89 5.72 -11.01
C GLY A 23 13.44 4.56 -10.12
N LYS A 24 14.29 4.10 -9.21
CA LYS A 24 13.91 3.16 -8.15
C LYS A 24 13.50 3.92 -6.90
N LEU A 25 12.54 3.38 -6.16
CA LEU A 25 12.12 3.94 -4.89
C LEU A 25 13.29 3.96 -3.89
N VAL A 26 13.57 5.14 -3.31
CA VAL A 26 14.64 5.32 -2.32
C VAL A 26 14.02 5.66 -0.97
N LEU A 27 13.95 4.66 -0.11
CA LEU A 27 13.51 4.85 1.28
C LEU A 27 14.60 5.46 2.17
N GLY A 28 15.87 5.40 1.75
CA GLY A 28 17.02 5.88 2.55
C GLY A 28 17.06 7.39 2.81
N SER A 29 16.35 8.20 2.03
CA SER A 29 16.14 9.64 2.28
C SER A 29 14.99 9.92 3.25
N LEU A 30 14.23 8.89 3.62
CA LEU A 30 13.07 8.94 4.50
C LEU A 30 13.41 8.28 5.84
N LYS A 31 12.76 8.74 6.89
CA LYS A 31 12.85 8.14 8.22
C LYS A 31 11.67 7.19 8.43
N GLU A 32 11.94 5.94 8.74
CA GLU A 32 10.91 5.04 9.27
C GLU A 32 10.49 5.51 10.66
N VAL A 33 9.20 5.72 10.86
CA VAL A 33 8.65 6.25 12.11
C VAL A 33 7.78 5.24 12.85
N ALA A 34 7.24 4.26 12.16
CA ALA A 34 6.51 3.14 12.74
C ALA A 34 6.51 1.95 11.78
N HIS A 35 6.50 0.73 12.33
CA HIS A 35 6.26 -0.48 11.57
C HIS A 35 5.41 -1.47 12.38
N TYR A 36 4.67 -2.31 11.67
CA TYR A 36 3.74 -3.27 12.25
C TYR A 36 3.72 -4.54 11.42
N ALA A 37 3.46 -5.67 12.06
CA ALA A 37 3.18 -6.91 11.36
C ALA A 37 1.76 -6.89 10.77
N VAL A 38 1.61 -7.42 9.57
CA VAL A 38 0.29 -7.66 8.95
C VAL A 38 -0.44 -8.74 9.76
N PRO A 39 -1.72 -8.54 10.13
CA PRO A 39 -2.51 -9.56 10.80
C PRO A 39 -2.57 -10.86 9.98
N PRO A 40 -2.47 -12.04 10.61
CA PRO A 40 -2.51 -13.31 9.88
C PRO A 40 -3.92 -13.70 9.41
N ASP A 41 -4.95 -13.23 10.12
CA ASP A 41 -6.33 -13.59 9.80
C ASP A 41 -6.97 -12.67 8.76
N SER A 42 -7.85 -13.23 7.95
CA SER A 42 -8.46 -12.56 6.82
C SER A 42 -9.34 -11.36 7.22
N GLY A 43 -10.09 -11.48 8.30
CA GLY A 43 -10.95 -10.40 8.76
C GLY A 43 -10.15 -9.15 9.13
N ASN A 44 -9.07 -9.30 9.90
CA ASN A 44 -8.22 -8.19 10.27
C ASN A 44 -7.41 -7.65 9.08
N LYS A 45 -7.01 -8.47 8.09
CA LYS A 45 -6.41 -7.98 6.84
C LYS A 45 -7.36 -7.05 6.09
N THR A 46 -8.65 -7.40 6.01
CA THR A 46 -9.67 -6.57 5.37
C THR A 46 -9.88 -5.25 6.13
N VAL A 47 -9.94 -5.30 7.46
CA VAL A 47 -10.06 -4.08 8.29
C VAL A 47 -8.82 -3.21 8.15
N LEU A 48 -7.63 -3.81 8.19
CA LEU A 48 -6.36 -3.10 7.96
C LEU A 48 -6.34 -2.39 6.61
N ALA A 49 -6.77 -3.05 5.53
CA ALA A 49 -6.85 -2.45 4.20
C ALA A 49 -7.72 -1.18 4.18
N LYS A 50 -8.87 -1.21 4.85
CA LYS A 50 -9.75 -0.03 4.99
C LYS A 50 -9.09 1.09 5.77
N VAL A 51 -8.44 0.78 6.90
CA VAL A 51 -7.73 1.77 7.71
C VAL A 51 -6.56 2.39 6.93
N LEU A 52 -5.78 1.58 6.20
CA LEU A 52 -4.70 2.11 5.37
C LEU A 52 -5.23 3.01 4.25
N ALA A 53 -6.34 2.66 3.61
CA ALA A 53 -6.98 3.49 2.59
C ALA A 53 -7.50 4.80 3.19
N SER A 54 -8.09 4.79 4.39
CA SER A 54 -8.69 5.99 5.01
C SER A 54 -7.66 7.09 5.32
N PHE A 55 -6.38 6.77 5.47
CA PHE A 55 -5.34 7.79 5.64
C PHE A 55 -5.23 8.76 4.45
N PHE A 56 -5.76 8.39 3.29
CA PHE A 56 -5.73 9.18 2.06
C PHE A 56 -7.05 9.88 1.74
N GLU A 57 -8.07 9.80 2.60
CA GLU A 57 -9.39 10.41 2.36
C GLU A 57 -9.36 11.94 2.19
N ASN A 58 -8.35 12.58 2.76
CA ASN A 58 -8.17 14.04 2.67
C ASN A 58 -7.16 14.44 1.58
N ASP A 59 -6.55 13.49 0.90
CA ASP A 59 -5.64 13.77 -0.20
C ASP A 59 -6.45 13.93 -1.51
N ASN A 60 -6.14 14.98 -2.27
CA ASN A 60 -6.76 15.17 -3.59
C ASN A 60 -6.37 14.08 -4.56
N GLU A 61 -5.19 13.49 -4.36
CA GLU A 61 -4.63 12.44 -5.22
C GLU A 61 -3.56 11.68 -4.45
N ALA A 62 -3.54 10.36 -4.59
CA ALA A 62 -2.49 9.50 -4.07
C ALA A 62 -2.20 8.34 -5.03
N LEU A 63 -1.00 7.78 -4.93
CA LEU A 63 -0.52 6.67 -5.74
C LEU A 63 -0.42 5.40 -4.89
N LEU A 64 -1.06 4.32 -5.34
CA LEU A 64 -0.77 2.96 -4.93
C LEU A 64 0.09 2.30 -6.03
N TRP A 65 1.34 2.02 -5.73
CA TRP A 65 2.29 1.38 -6.63
C TRP A 65 2.63 -0.02 -6.12
N ILE A 66 2.26 -1.06 -6.89
CA ILE A 66 2.61 -2.44 -6.59
C ILE A 66 3.95 -2.71 -7.28
N ASP A 67 5.01 -2.92 -6.51
CA ASP A 67 6.38 -3.03 -7.00
C ASP A 67 7.01 -4.41 -6.77
N GLU A 68 6.45 -5.22 -5.86
CA GLU A 68 6.88 -6.59 -5.60
C GLU A 68 5.69 -7.54 -5.68
N PHE A 69 5.63 -8.34 -6.72
CA PHE A 69 4.57 -9.32 -6.97
C PHE A 69 5.14 -10.53 -7.70
N GLY A 70 4.41 -11.65 -7.64
CA GLY A 70 4.87 -12.89 -8.27
C GLY A 70 5.96 -13.62 -7.51
N ILE A 71 6.21 -13.27 -6.23
CA ILE A 71 7.08 -14.00 -5.33
C ILE A 71 6.27 -15.19 -4.77
N TRP A 72 6.83 -16.42 -4.85
CA TRP A 72 6.18 -17.59 -4.28
C TRP A 72 5.98 -17.40 -2.75
N PRO A 73 4.83 -17.81 -2.17
CA PRO A 73 3.68 -18.50 -2.76
C PRO A 73 2.61 -17.58 -3.38
N SER A 74 2.77 -16.27 -3.32
CA SER A 74 1.76 -15.28 -3.75
C SER A 74 1.48 -15.28 -5.26
N SER A 75 2.39 -15.84 -6.05
CA SER A 75 2.26 -15.92 -7.51
C SER A 75 1.07 -16.75 -8.00
N GLU A 76 0.51 -17.63 -7.16
CA GLU A 76 -0.58 -18.53 -7.55
C GLU A 76 -1.96 -17.85 -7.67
N ASN A 77 -2.10 -16.63 -7.13
CA ASN A 77 -3.40 -15.96 -7.00
C ASN A 77 -3.65 -14.85 -8.04
N TRP A 78 -2.90 -14.82 -9.13
CA TRP A 78 -3.02 -13.81 -10.18
C TRP A 78 -4.42 -13.67 -10.77
N THR A 79 -5.15 -14.77 -10.89
CA THR A 79 -6.46 -14.80 -11.55
C THR A 79 -7.48 -13.92 -10.83
N LEU A 80 -7.50 -13.92 -9.50
CA LEU A 80 -8.39 -13.07 -8.69
C LEU A 80 -8.07 -11.59 -8.89
N PHE A 81 -6.80 -11.23 -8.81
CA PHE A 81 -6.35 -9.85 -8.99
C PHE A 81 -6.62 -9.34 -10.41
N LEU A 82 -6.32 -10.15 -11.43
CA LEU A 82 -6.63 -9.82 -12.82
C LEU A 82 -8.13 -9.70 -13.06
N GLY A 83 -8.94 -10.58 -12.47
CA GLY A 83 -10.40 -10.50 -12.52
C GLY A 83 -10.93 -9.20 -11.93
N PHE A 84 -10.42 -8.81 -10.77
CA PHE A 84 -10.75 -7.55 -10.13
C PHE A 84 -10.34 -6.35 -11.00
N ARG A 85 -9.12 -6.33 -11.54
CA ARG A 85 -8.67 -5.24 -12.43
C ARG A 85 -9.52 -5.12 -13.69
N LYS A 86 -9.94 -6.24 -14.26
CA LYS A 86 -10.86 -6.25 -15.41
C LYS A 86 -12.21 -5.61 -15.07
N SER A 87 -12.73 -5.83 -13.87
CA SER A 87 -14.00 -5.22 -13.43
C SER A 87 -13.93 -3.70 -13.31
N ILE A 88 -12.75 -3.14 -13.12
CA ILE A 88 -12.49 -1.68 -13.12
C ILE A 88 -11.91 -1.17 -14.44
N GLY A 89 -11.99 -1.97 -15.50
CA GLY A 89 -11.66 -1.55 -16.87
C GLY A 89 -10.20 -1.80 -17.31
N GLU A 90 -9.36 -2.49 -16.51
CA GLU A 90 -7.97 -2.76 -16.89
C GLU A 90 -7.76 -4.21 -17.30
N THR A 91 -7.31 -4.42 -18.53
CA THR A 91 -7.03 -5.74 -19.11
C THR A 91 -5.54 -6.05 -19.23
N ARG A 92 -4.68 -5.04 -19.10
CA ARG A 92 -3.23 -5.20 -19.21
C ARG A 92 -2.66 -5.88 -17.96
N PRO A 93 -1.57 -6.64 -18.07
CA PRO A 93 -0.96 -7.32 -16.96
C PRO A 93 -0.36 -6.32 -15.94
N LEU A 94 -0.20 -6.77 -14.70
CA LEU A 94 0.26 -5.91 -13.60
C LEU A 94 1.66 -5.33 -13.82
N HIS A 95 2.56 -6.10 -14.44
CA HIS A 95 3.93 -5.62 -14.73
C HIS A 95 4.01 -4.49 -15.75
N GLU A 96 2.98 -4.34 -16.61
CA GLU A 96 2.90 -3.21 -17.53
C GLU A 96 2.28 -1.98 -16.87
N ILE A 97 1.29 -2.18 -15.99
CA ILE A 97 0.50 -1.12 -15.35
C ILE A 97 0.44 -1.36 -13.84
N PRO A 98 1.55 -1.16 -13.10
CA PRO A 98 1.60 -1.43 -11.67
C PRO A 98 1.05 -0.30 -10.79
N GLY A 99 0.81 0.89 -11.34
CA GLY A 99 0.38 2.08 -10.59
C GLY A 99 -1.12 2.31 -10.66
N HIS A 100 -1.68 2.71 -9.52
CA HIS A 100 -3.08 3.04 -9.35
C HIS A 100 -3.15 4.44 -8.72
N LEU A 101 -3.38 5.46 -9.56
CA LEU A 101 -3.56 6.83 -9.11
C LEU A 101 -5.02 7.04 -8.76
N PHE A 102 -5.29 7.45 -7.54
CA PHE A 102 -6.64 7.52 -6.98
C PHE A 102 -6.90 8.85 -6.25
N ALA A 103 -8.16 9.19 -6.13
CA ALA A 103 -8.66 10.30 -5.34
C ALA A 103 -9.64 9.78 -4.27
N LYS A 104 -10.23 10.69 -3.51
CA LYS A 104 -11.16 10.35 -2.42
C LYS A 104 -12.32 9.44 -2.87
N GLU A 105 -12.84 9.65 -4.07
CA GLU A 105 -13.96 8.88 -4.62
C GLU A 105 -13.59 7.41 -4.91
N ASP A 106 -12.30 7.11 -4.97
CA ASP A 106 -11.78 5.77 -5.28
C ASP A 106 -11.41 4.95 -4.03
N ILE A 107 -11.58 5.49 -2.81
CA ILE A 107 -11.09 4.90 -1.55
C ILE A 107 -11.59 3.47 -1.35
N GLU A 108 -12.85 3.17 -1.64
CA GLU A 108 -13.40 1.80 -1.53
C GLU A 108 -12.70 0.84 -2.50
N THR A 109 -12.41 1.28 -3.71
CA THR A 109 -11.67 0.48 -4.70
C THR A 109 -10.24 0.25 -4.26
N VAL A 110 -9.59 1.26 -3.67
CA VAL A 110 -8.23 1.15 -3.11
C VAL A 110 -8.21 0.19 -1.92
N ALA A 111 -9.20 0.26 -1.03
CA ALA A 111 -9.33 -0.69 0.08
C ALA A 111 -9.47 -2.15 -0.41
N ALA A 112 -10.23 -2.37 -1.50
CA ALA A 112 -10.35 -3.69 -2.12
C ALA A 112 -9.01 -4.16 -2.73
N LEU A 113 -8.28 -3.28 -3.44
CA LEU A 113 -6.94 -3.59 -3.97
C LEU A 113 -5.95 -3.90 -2.83
N LEU A 114 -5.95 -3.10 -1.77
CA LEU A 114 -5.11 -3.33 -0.59
C LEU A 114 -5.44 -4.65 0.09
N SER A 115 -6.72 -5.01 0.18
CA SER A 115 -7.11 -6.32 0.71
C SER A 115 -6.45 -7.46 -0.08
N LEU A 116 -6.47 -7.40 -1.42
CA LEU A 116 -5.82 -8.40 -2.27
C LEU A 116 -4.29 -8.40 -2.08
N ILE A 117 -3.65 -7.22 -2.01
CA ILE A 117 -2.21 -7.08 -1.76
C ILE A 117 -1.82 -7.74 -0.44
N LEU A 118 -2.56 -7.47 0.64
CA LEU A 118 -2.33 -8.05 1.97
C LEU A 118 -2.60 -9.56 1.99
N TYR A 119 -3.60 -10.04 1.23
CA TYR A 119 -3.89 -11.47 1.11
C TYR A 119 -2.80 -12.23 0.38
N PHE A 120 -2.26 -11.64 -0.67
CA PHE A 120 -1.25 -12.28 -1.53
C PHE A 120 0.17 -12.01 -1.08
N SER A 121 0.36 -11.31 0.04
CA SER A 121 1.68 -10.91 0.57
C SER A 121 2.53 -10.23 -0.51
N TRP A 122 1.94 -9.28 -1.24
CA TRP A 122 2.66 -8.49 -2.24
C TRP A 122 3.26 -7.24 -1.64
N GLY A 123 4.35 -6.76 -2.22
CA GLY A 123 4.92 -5.47 -1.88
C GLY A 123 4.24 -4.34 -2.63
N ALA A 124 3.95 -3.26 -1.91
CA ALA A 124 3.35 -2.06 -2.47
C ALA A 124 3.75 -0.81 -1.69
N VAL A 125 3.63 0.34 -2.33
CA VAL A 125 3.85 1.65 -1.72
C VAL A 125 2.63 2.53 -1.96
N LEU A 126 2.15 3.18 -0.89
CA LEU A 126 1.14 4.22 -0.97
C LEU A 126 1.79 5.57 -0.72
N ILE A 127 1.60 6.51 -1.64
CA ILE A 127 2.25 7.83 -1.63
C ILE A 127 1.20 8.91 -1.87
N PRO A 128 0.92 9.80 -0.89
CA PRO A 128 0.03 10.95 -1.11
C PRO A 128 0.69 11.97 -2.04
N LYS A 129 -0.10 12.82 -2.67
CA LYS A 129 0.41 13.90 -3.53
C LYS A 129 1.32 14.86 -2.78
N SER A 130 1.04 15.12 -1.51
CA SER A 130 1.87 15.95 -0.63
C SER A 130 3.26 15.36 -0.39
N THR A 131 3.40 14.03 -0.46
CA THR A 131 4.62 13.28 -0.09
C THR A 131 5.13 13.57 1.32
N ASP A 132 4.26 13.96 2.24
CA ASP A 132 4.63 14.20 3.63
C ASP A 132 4.93 12.91 4.37
N TYR A 133 4.33 11.83 3.94
CA TYR A 133 4.56 10.46 4.41
C TYR A 133 4.42 9.48 3.24
N LEU A 134 4.82 8.26 3.45
CA LEU A 134 4.44 7.11 2.62
C LEU A 134 4.26 5.87 3.48
N ILE A 135 3.51 4.90 2.96
CA ILE A 135 3.32 3.61 3.59
C ILE A 135 3.91 2.55 2.67
N ARG A 136 4.84 1.75 3.18
CA ARG A 136 5.41 0.58 2.51
C ARG A 136 4.75 -0.68 3.06
N ILE A 137 4.22 -1.52 2.19
CA ILE A 137 3.81 -2.89 2.49
C ILE A 137 4.86 -3.81 1.89
N SER A 138 5.45 -4.68 2.71
CA SER A 138 6.44 -5.68 2.28
C SER A 138 5.77 -7.04 2.09
N HIS A 139 6.33 -7.85 1.19
CA HIS A 139 5.98 -9.27 1.05
C HIS A 139 6.32 -10.10 2.30
N ASP A 140 7.16 -9.58 3.21
CA ASP A 140 7.48 -10.20 4.51
C ASP A 140 6.36 -10.00 5.56
N GLU A 141 5.16 -9.61 5.14
CA GLU A 141 4.02 -9.35 6.01
C GLU A 141 4.28 -8.25 7.07
N ILE A 142 5.03 -7.23 6.68
CA ILE A 142 5.28 -6.01 7.46
C ILE A 142 4.79 -4.81 6.66
N PHE A 143 4.22 -3.82 7.35
CA PHE A 143 3.99 -2.52 6.76
C PHE A 143 4.60 -1.42 7.64
N SER A 144 5.17 -0.41 7.01
CA SER A 144 5.95 0.65 7.64
C SER A 144 5.52 2.02 7.17
N PHE A 145 5.56 2.98 8.08
CA PHE A 145 5.33 4.39 7.79
C PHE A 145 6.67 5.12 7.73
N PHE A 146 6.83 5.92 6.69
CA PHE A 146 8.01 6.74 6.46
C PHE A 146 7.62 8.20 6.35
N THR A 147 8.47 9.09 6.87
CA THR A 147 8.33 10.55 6.71
C THR A 147 9.63 11.13 6.19
N LYS A 148 9.58 12.35 5.63
CA LYS A 148 10.81 13.11 5.34
C LYS A 148 11.56 13.36 6.65
N GLN A 149 12.91 13.38 6.57
CA GLN A 149 13.73 13.77 7.70
C GLN A 149 13.27 15.16 8.21
N ASN A 150 13.16 15.32 9.53
CA ASN A 150 12.66 16.51 10.22
C ASN A 150 11.14 16.78 10.12
N ARG A 151 10.32 15.81 9.69
CA ARG A 151 8.86 15.87 9.79
C ARG A 151 8.33 14.82 10.75
N GLU A 152 7.31 15.19 11.51
CA GLU A 152 6.53 14.26 12.31
C GLU A 152 5.38 13.67 11.49
N LEU A 153 5.05 12.41 11.77
CA LEU A 153 3.89 11.76 11.19
C LEU A 153 2.62 12.36 11.80
N LYS A 154 1.80 13.01 10.99
CA LYS A 154 0.54 13.64 11.42
C LYS A 154 -0.68 12.76 11.12
N LEU A 155 -0.53 11.45 11.23
CA LEU A 155 -1.63 10.51 11.07
C LEU A 155 -2.10 10.02 12.44
N ASP A 156 -3.41 9.89 12.61
CA ASP A 156 -3.99 9.21 13.77
C ASP A 156 -3.90 7.70 13.55
N LEU A 157 -2.98 7.06 14.25
CA LEU A 157 -2.75 5.62 14.18
C LEU A 157 -3.60 4.82 15.18
N SER A 158 -4.49 5.44 15.94
CA SER A 158 -5.26 4.78 17.03
C SER A 158 -6.06 3.57 16.53
N ALA A 159 -6.79 3.71 15.42
CA ALA A 159 -7.56 2.60 14.84
C ALA A 159 -6.65 1.44 14.40
N LEU A 160 -5.46 1.75 13.88
CA LEU A 160 -4.46 0.76 13.50
C LEU A 160 -3.93 0.01 14.73
N GLU A 161 -3.57 0.74 15.78
CA GLU A 161 -3.08 0.13 17.02
C GLU A 161 -4.12 -0.78 17.69
N GLU A 162 -5.40 -0.44 17.61
CA GLU A 162 -6.47 -1.30 18.10
C GLU A 162 -6.54 -2.64 17.36
N ILE A 163 -6.42 -2.64 16.04
CA ILE A 163 -6.37 -3.87 15.22
C ILE A 163 -5.18 -4.73 15.64
N ILE A 164 -4.01 -4.13 15.78
CA ILE A 164 -2.79 -4.84 16.17
C ILE A 164 -2.91 -5.43 17.57
N LYS A 165 -3.42 -4.66 18.54
CA LYS A 165 -3.67 -5.13 19.91
C LYS A 165 -4.69 -6.28 19.94
N ALA A 166 -5.77 -6.20 19.16
CA ALA A 166 -6.77 -7.26 19.07
C ALA A 166 -6.16 -8.57 18.51
N THR A 167 -5.33 -8.47 17.49
CA THR A 167 -4.61 -9.61 16.90
C THR A 167 -3.68 -10.29 17.90
N GLN A 168 -2.95 -9.52 18.70
CA GLN A 168 -2.02 -10.04 19.73
C GLN A 168 -2.73 -10.73 20.88
N ARG A 169 -3.93 -10.25 21.27
CA ARG A 169 -4.74 -10.87 22.35
C ARG A 169 -5.25 -12.24 21.94
N ARG A 170 -5.69 -12.42 20.67
CA ARG A 170 -6.13 -13.72 20.16
C ARG A 170 -5.01 -14.76 20.19
N LYS A 171 -3.78 -14.41 19.80
CA LYS A 171 -2.61 -15.31 19.88
C LYS A 171 -2.29 -15.78 21.29
N LYS A 172 -2.60 -14.99 22.34
CA LYS A 172 -2.36 -15.36 23.74
C LYS A 172 -3.49 -16.17 24.36
N GLY A 173 -4.69 -16.13 23.79
CA GLY A 173 -5.84 -16.88 24.27
C GLY A 173 -5.93 -18.32 23.73
N ASP A 174 -5.23 -18.60 22.63
CA ASP A 174 -5.20 -19.91 21.96
C ASP A 174 -3.96 -20.74 22.37
N SER A 175 -3.21 -20.32 23.40
CA SER A 175 -2.05 -21.01 23.99
C SER A 175 -2.41 -21.53 25.37
#